data_aa8f8ad68a3f3b917cb4b3c2d052c2da
#
_entry.id   aa8f8ad68a3f3b917cb4b3c2d052c2da
#
_cell.length_a   1.000
_cell.length_b   1.000
_cell.length_c   1.000
_cell.angle_alpha   90.00
_cell.angle_beta   90.00
_cell.angle_gamma   90.00
#
_symmetry.space_group_name_H-M   'P 1'
#
loop_
_entity.id
_entity.type
_entity.pdbx_description
1 polymer ?
#
loop_
_entity_poly.entity_id
_entity_poly.type
_entity_poly.pdbx_seq_one_letter_code
_entity_poly.pdbx_strand_id
1 'polypeptide(L)'
;MNKKVSECFNIFIACLVFLCKNSLYRKSPYKENCMKRVMTSLSMLIFVLVLNSCEVETKSETEAPLIPEMVFVKGGIIEGKDYPWAPPKGNFPKGRLVQLSDFEIGKYEVTQEEYYSVMKDEVVSVTAYVDGVGERTAEFFMDSRPSFCKPNNPPYHCFEGENQERRPVEGITFYDAIWYCNVLSRKTGLEPVYKIKVLEVTSVNFSSHITDAEVEMISGANGYRLPTECEAEYAMRGRDPNAPDWDYPFSGAYSESSKKYDSINKDLDLVGWYRYNNKTGVSGTSDSDQENNTHYKYKGTHEVGKKKPNRLGLFDMSGNVSEYCYGKIDYTKEPKYTGELEINPVRIDETGNNRPSYGGSWYSGAGSAIVHSFPDNPGSYSTDSKGFRVVRSRD
;
A
#
# COMPACT_ATOMS: atom_id res chain seq x y z
N MET A 1 -35.17 -14.01 17.16
CA MET A 1 -34.44 -15.29 17.02
C MET A 1 -34.10 -15.45 15.54
N ASN A 2 -32.83 -15.43 15.20
CA ASN A 2 -32.33 -15.36 13.83
C ASN A 2 -32.70 -16.65 13.06
N LYS A 3 -33.14 -16.56 11.80
CA LYS A 3 -33.61 -17.69 10.98
C LYS A 3 -32.63 -18.87 10.92
N LYS A 4 -31.31 -18.57 10.91
CA LYS A 4 -30.25 -19.59 10.98
C LYS A 4 -30.22 -20.34 12.32
N VAL A 5 -30.49 -19.68 13.45
CA VAL A 5 -30.54 -20.32 14.77
C VAL A 5 -31.75 -21.25 14.86
N SER A 6 -32.87 -20.86 14.25
CA SER A 6 -34.07 -21.71 14.18
C SER A 6 -33.86 -22.97 13.31
N GLU A 7 -33.11 -22.84 12.20
CA GLU A 7 -32.79 -24.00 11.34
C GLU A 7 -31.81 -24.95 12.00
N CYS A 8 -30.77 -24.48 12.65
CA CYS A 8 -29.83 -25.31 13.41
C CYS A 8 -30.54 -26.03 14.60
N PHE A 9 -31.48 -25.35 15.27
CA PHE A 9 -32.26 -25.93 16.37
C PHE A 9 -33.19 -27.03 15.89
N ASN A 10 -33.84 -26.86 14.72
CA ASN A 10 -34.70 -27.87 14.14
C ASN A 10 -33.94 -29.11 13.66
N ILE A 11 -32.74 -28.94 13.06
CA ILE A 11 -31.86 -30.05 12.69
C ILE A 11 -31.41 -30.82 13.95
N PHE A 12 -31.06 -30.11 15.01
CA PHE A 12 -30.66 -30.71 16.28
C PHE A 12 -31.75 -31.52 16.92
N ILE A 13 -33.00 -31.04 16.99
CA ILE A 13 -34.15 -31.77 17.49
C ILE A 13 -34.42 -33.03 16.66
N ALA A 14 -34.30 -32.93 15.33
CA ALA A 14 -34.46 -34.10 14.46
C ALA A 14 -33.40 -35.20 14.73
N CYS A 15 -32.15 -34.82 14.94
CA CYS A 15 -31.07 -35.73 15.31
C CYS A 15 -31.31 -36.39 16.71
N LEU A 16 -31.82 -35.60 17.66
CA LEU A 16 -32.13 -36.10 18.99
C LEU A 16 -33.29 -37.15 18.98
N VAL A 17 -34.33 -36.86 18.21
CA VAL A 17 -35.49 -37.79 18.04
C VAL A 17 -35.05 -39.07 17.31
N PHE A 18 -34.13 -38.94 16.33
CA PHE A 18 -33.58 -40.12 15.64
C PHE A 18 -32.73 -41.01 16.57
N LEU A 19 -31.89 -40.41 17.40
CA LEU A 19 -31.06 -41.11 18.38
C LEU A 19 -31.93 -41.79 19.49
N CYS A 20 -32.99 -41.11 19.95
CA CYS A 20 -33.92 -41.68 20.93
C CYS A 20 -34.72 -42.83 20.32
N LYS A 21 -35.21 -42.76 19.08
CA LYS A 21 -35.94 -43.85 18.42
C LYS A 21 -35.09 -45.10 18.23
N ASN A 22 -33.80 -44.94 17.91
CA ASN A 22 -32.88 -46.08 17.72
C ASN A 22 -32.34 -46.69 19.04
N SER A 23 -32.54 -46.02 20.17
CA SER A 23 -32.11 -46.47 21.50
C SER A 23 -33.09 -47.43 22.20
N LEU A 24 -34.33 -47.60 21.68
CA LEU A 24 -35.40 -48.40 22.36
C LEU A 24 -35.26 -49.90 22.20
N TYR A 25 -34.21 -50.46 21.58
CA TYR A 25 -34.09 -51.88 21.26
C TYR A 25 -32.99 -52.68 22.00
N ARG A 26 -32.54 -52.32 23.18
CA ARG A 26 -31.82 -53.27 24.09
C ARG A 26 -31.73 -52.77 25.52
N LYS A 27 -32.25 -53.60 26.50
CA LYS A 27 -32.11 -53.40 27.94
C LYS A 27 -30.71 -53.83 28.39
N SER A 28 -29.88 -52.94 28.90
CA SER A 28 -28.61 -53.21 29.56
C SER A 28 -28.33 -52.15 30.62
N PRO A 29 -27.90 -52.54 31.88
CA PRO A 29 -27.65 -51.60 32.99
C PRO A 29 -26.52 -50.60 32.78
N TYR A 30 -25.68 -50.80 31.77
CA TYR A 30 -24.62 -49.85 31.38
C TYR A 30 -25.16 -48.55 30.73
N LYS A 31 -26.42 -48.52 30.36
CA LYS A 31 -27.03 -47.39 29.61
C LYS A 31 -27.39 -46.19 30.47
N GLU A 32 -27.73 -46.41 31.75
CA GLU A 32 -28.20 -45.31 32.62
C GLU A 32 -27.06 -44.30 32.91
N ASN A 33 -25.85 -44.83 33.13
CA ASN A 33 -24.67 -43.99 33.36
C ASN A 33 -24.15 -43.32 32.07
N CYS A 34 -24.31 -43.98 30.92
CA CYS A 34 -23.94 -43.37 29.64
C CYS A 34 -24.91 -42.25 29.25
N MET A 35 -26.23 -42.45 29.47
CA MET A 35 -27.25 -41.45 29.21
C MET A 35 -27.13 -40.22 30.14
N LYS A 36 -26.80 -40.42 31.44
CA LYS A 36 -26.52 -39.30 32.36
C LYS A 36 -25.29 -38.50 31.97
N ARG A 37 -24.24 -39.15 31.50
CA ARG A 37 -23.03 -38.47 30.97
C ARG A 37 -23.29 -37.71 29.65
N VAL A 38 -24.08 -38.27 28.76
CA VAL A 38 -24.49 -37.60 27.51
C VAL A 38 -25.40 -36.42 27.80
N MET A 39 -26.34 -36.53 28.73
CA MET A 39 -27.21 -35.42 29.11
C MET A 39 -26.46 -34.30 29.85
N THR A 40 -25.47 -34.62 30.71
CA THR A 40 -24.63 -33.60 31.36
C THR A 40 -23.68 -32.91 30.34
N SER A 41 -23.15 -33.66 29.41
CA SER A 41 -22.33 -33.03 28.32
C SER A 41 -23.19 -32.18 27.37
N LEU A 42 -24.43 -32.59 27.12
CA LEU A 42 -25.38 -31.87 26.29
C LEU A 42 -25.90 -30.59 26.97
N SER A 43 -26.17 -30.62 28.29
CA SER A 43 -26.52 -29.41 29.04
C SER A 43 -25.37 -28.44 29.16
N MET A 44 -24.13 -28.90 29.28
CA MET A 44 -22.94 -28.02 29.18
C MET A 44 -22.80 -27.39 27.79
N LEU A 45 -23.03 -28.16 26.73
CA LEU A 45 -22.95 -27.62 25.35
C LEU A 45 -24.05 -26.58 25.06
N ILE A 46 -25.28 -26.83 25.56
CA ILE A 46 -26.39 -25.87 25.47
C ILE A 46 -26.10 -24.62 26.30
N PHE A 47 -25.49 -24.76 27.48
CA PHE A 47 -25.10 -23.61 28.30
C PHE A 47 -24.00 -22.77 27.64
N VAL A 48 -23.02 -23.37 26.98
CA VAL A 48 -22.01 -22.69 26.20
C VAL A 48 -22.62 -22.02 24.96
N LEU A 49 -23.57 -22.66 24.28
CA LEU A 49 -24.27 -22.07 23.13
C LEU A 49 -25.20 -20.91 23.53
N VAL A 50 -25.84 -20.99 24.71
CA VAL A 50 -26.65 -19.89 25.25
C VAL A 50 -25.79 -18.74 25.74
N LEU A 51 -24.62 -19.01 26.31
CA LEU A 51 -23.67 -17.93 26.67
C LEU A 51 -23.09 -17.25 25.44
N ASN A 52 -22.82 -17.98 24.38
CA ASN A 52 -22.39 -17.40 23.10
C ASN A 52 -23.52 -16.68 22.31
N SER A 53 -24.79 -17.01 22.60
CA SER A 53 -25.93 -16.29 21.99
C SER A 53 -26.39 -15.08 22.82
N CYS A 54 -25.89 -14.93 24.05
CA CYS A 54 -26.02 -13.73 24.88
C CYS A 54 -24.82 -12.79 24.74
N GLU A 55 -23.94 -12.98 23.75
CA GLU A 55 -23.14 -11.87 23.28
C GLU A 55 -24.14 -10.83 22.76
N VAL A 56 -24.38 -9.83 23.60
CA VAL A 56 -24.86 -8.52 23.21
C VAL A 56 -24.17 -8.24 21.87
N GLU A 57 -24.96 -7.94 20.82
CA GLU A 57 -24.45 -7.20 19.67
C GLU A 57 -23.83 -5.91 20.26
N THR A 58 -22.62 -6.00 20.78
CA THR A 58 -21.73 -4.89 20.73
C THR A 58 -21.60 -4.65 19.25
N LYS A 59 -22.32 -3.66 18.72
CA LYS A 59 -21.88 -2.98 17.51
C LYS A 59 -20.39 -2.83 17.74
N SER A 60 -19.59 -3.59 17.01
CA SER A 60 -18.18 -3.32 16.86
C SER A 60 -18.19 -1.84 16.45
N GLU A 61 -17.87 -0.95 17.38
CA GLU A 61 -17.48 0.40 17.01
C GLU A 61 -16.31 0.15 16.08
N THR A 62 -16.55 0.28 14.78
CA THR A 62 -15.50 0.18 13.79
C THR A 62 -14.56 1.31 14.13
N GLU A 63 -13.43 0.95 14.72
CA GLU A 63 -12.37 1.87 15.08
C GLU A 63 -12.10 2.77 13.87
N ALA A 64 -12.13 4.08 14.06
CA ALA A 64 -11.93 5.04 12.98
C ALA A 64 -10.57 4.76 12.33
N PRO A 65 -10.45 4.87 11.00
CA PRO A 65 -9.19 4.64 10.32
C PRO A 65 -8.16 5.67 10.75
N LEU A 66 -6.91 5.27 10.84
CA LEU A 66 -5.80 6.20 10.99
C LEU A 66 -5.65 6.98 9.68
N ILE A 67 -5.78 8.29 9.78
CA ILE A 67 -5.69 9.17 8.61
C ILE A 67 -4.24 9.66 8.48
N PRO A 68 -3.58 9.48 7.31
CA PRO A 68 -2.24 10.01 7.07
C PRO A 68 -2.16 11.53 7.34
N GLU A 69 -1.08 11.97 7.98
CA GLU A 69 -0.81 13.40 8.17
C GLU A 69 -0.54 14.05 6.81
N MET A 70 -1.31 15.09 6.46
CA MET A 70 -1.26 15.73 5.14
C MET A 70 -0.57 17.09 5.20
N VAL A 71 0.18 17.40 4.13
CA VAL A 71 0.82 18.70 3.91
C VAL A 71 0.17 19.39 2.73
N PHE A 72 -0.25 20.63 2.91
CA PHE A 72 -0.79 21.45 1.82
C PHE A 72 0.32 21.89 0.87
N VAL A 73 0.11 21.66 -0.43
CA VAL A 73 0.98 22.09 -1.51
C VAL A 73 0.21 23.03 -2.42
N LYS A 74 0.59 24.29 -2.40
CA LYS A 74 0.03 25.27 -3.33
C LYS A 74 0.49 24.96 -4.74
N GLY A 75 -0.44 24.81 -5.67
CA GLY A 75 -0.19 24.62 -7.07
C GLY A 75 0.44 25.87 -7.73
N GLY A 76 0.71 25.78 -9.01
CA GLY A 76 1.31 26.85 -9.77
C GLY A 76 1.54 26.46 -11.21
N ILE A 77 2.09 27.40 -11.99
CA ILE A 77 2.52 27.17 -13.36
C ILE A 77 4.04 26.95 -13.34
N ILE A 78 4.47 25.85 -13.93
CA ILE A 78 5.86 25.43 -14.01
C ILE A 78 6.29 25.45 -15.48
N GLU A 79 7.24 26.29 -15.81
CA GLU A 79 7.97 26.22 -17.07
C GLU A 79 9.17 25.29 -16.90
N GLY A 80 9.21 24.25 -17.71
CA GLY A 80 10.27 23.25 -17.67
C GLY A 80 11.62 23.80 -18.10
N LYS A 81 12.70 23.24 -17.56
CA LYS A 81 14.09 23.65 -17.85
C LYS A 81 15.04 22.46 -17.95
N ASP A 82 16.24 22.72 -18.43
CA ASP A 82 17.33 21.74 -18.42
C ASP A 82 17.91 21.64 -16.99
N TYR A 83 18.22 20.42 -16.56
CA TYR A 83 18.82 20.15 -15.26
C TYR A 83 20.28 19.71 -15.43
N PRO A 84 21.22 20.26 -14.64
CA PRO A 84 22.66 20.00 -14.84
C PRO A 84 23.10 18.58 -14.48
N TRP A 85 22.29 17.84 -13.72
CA TRP A 85 22.64 16.53 -13.16
C TRP A 85 21.85 15.35 -13.74
N ALA A 86 20.79 15.61 -14.52
CA ALA A 86 19.92 14.55 -15.05
C ALA A 86 19.93 14.53 -16.58
N PRO A 87 19.85 13.36 -17.19
CA PRO A 87 19.30 13.27 -18.54
C PRO A 87 17.87 13.84 -18.51
N PRO A 88 17.34 14.40 -19.61
CA PRO A 88 16.06 15.12 -19.61
C PRO A 88 14.87 14.15 -19.52
N LYS A 89 14.67 13.54 -18.34
CA LYS A 89 13.64 12.51 -18.11
C LYS A 89 12.65 12.84 -16.99
N GLY A 90 12.77 14.03 -16.36
CA GLY A 90 11.78 14.51 -15.40
C GLY A 90 10.49 14.97 -16.06
N ASN A 91 9.50 15.32 -15.23
CA ASN A 91 8.21 15.82 -15.73
C ASN A 91 8.21 17.28 -16.10
N PHE A 92 9.31 18.01 -15.83
CA PHE A 92 9.45 19.44 -16.18
C PHE A 92 10.67 19.67 -17.07
N PRO A 93 10.79 18.98 -18.23
CA PRO A 93 11.87 19.23 -19.16
C PRO A 93 11.64 20.54 -19.89
N LYS A 94 12.71 21.13 -20.43
CA LYS A 94 12.65 22.34 -21.26
C LYS A 94 11.63 22.18 -22.39
N GLY A 95 10.78 23.19 -22.54
CA GLY A 95 9.73 23.22 -23.57
C GLY A 95 8.40 22.56 -23.11
N ARG A 96 8.28 22.12 -21.87
CA ARG A 96 7.01 21.73 -21.28
C ARG A 96 6.50 22.81 -20.36
N LEU A 97 5.20 23.11 -20.43
CA LEU A 97 4.50 24.07 -19.57
C LEU A 97 3.38 23.34 -18.82
N VAL A 98 3.46 23.30 -17.50
CA VAL A 98 2.51 22.56 -16.66
C VAL A 98 1.87 23.49 -15.63
N GLN A 99 0.56 23.39 -15.47
CA GLN A 99 -0.17 23.98 -14.35
C GLN A 99 -0.67 22.86 -13.44
N LEU A 100 -0.35 22.98 -12.15
CA LEU A 100 -0.92 22.12 -11.09
C LEU A 100 -1.89 22.92 -10.23
N SER A 101 -3.03 22.33 -9.90
CA SER A 101 -3.96 22.84 -8.90
C SER A 101 -3.40 22.65 -7.49
N ASP A 102 -4.01 23.27 -6.49
CA ASP A 102 -3.71 23.05 -5.09
C ASP A 102 -4.06 21.62 -4.68
N PHE A 103 -3.21 20.99 -3.85
CA PHE A 103 -3.44 19.64 -3.35
C PHE A 103 -2.85 19.45 -1.95
N GLU A 104 -3.27 18.41 -1.27
CA GLU A 104 -2.62 17.90 -0.07
C GLU A 104 -1.88 16.61 -0.41
N ILE A 105 -0.74 16.38 0.20
CA ILE A 105 0.07 15.15 0.04
C ILE A 105 0.45 14.60 1.41
N GLY A 106 0.48 13.28 1.55
CA GLY A 106 0.94 12.62 2.77
C GLY A 106 2.32 13.11 3.18
N LYS A 107 2.47 13.54 4.43
CA LYS A 107 3.75 13.99 5.00
C LYS A 107 4.79 12.88 4.96
N TYR A 108 4.33 11.65 5.12
CA TYR A 108 5.08 10.41 5.08
C TYR A 108 4.51 9.47 4.02
N GLU A 109 5.24 8.43 3.70
CA GLU A 109 4.71 7.22 3.07
C GLU A 109 3.61 6.63 3.95
N VAL A 110 2.59 5.98 3.37
CA VAL A 110 1.55 5.29 4.16
C VAL A 110 2.21 4.21 5.02
N THR A 111 1.99 4.27 6.33
CA THR A 111 2.59 3.34 7.30
C THR A 111 1.84 2.01 7.38
N GLN A 112 2.47 1.00 7.95
CA GLN A 112 1.87 -0.33 8.15
C GLN A 112 0.63 -0.26 9.05
N GLU A 113 0.65 0.59 10.10
CA GLU A 113 -0.52 0.81 10.97
C GLU A 113 -1.67 1.52 10.25
N GLU A 114 -1.37 2.55 9.45
CA GLU A 114 -2.38 3.25 8.64
C GLU A 114 -3.02 2.30 7.63
N TYR A 115 -2.19 1.53 6.91
CA TYR A 115 -2.68 0.53 5.96
C TYR A 115 -3.56 -0.52 6.64
N TYR A 116 -3.11 -1.09 7.76
CA TYR A 116 -3.89 -2.05 8.53
C TYR A 116 -5.22 -1.49 9.00
N SER A 117 -5.24 -0.26 9.54
CA SER A 117 -6.47 0.37 10.06
C SER A 117 -7.55 0.55 8.99
N VAL A 118 -7.12 0.73 7.74
CA VAL A 118 -7.99 0.90 6.58
C VAL A 118 -8.40 -0.44 5.97
N MET A 119 -7.44 -1.37 5.81
CA MET A 119 -7.63 -2.59 5.02
C MET A 119 -8.06 -3.81 5.83
N LYS A 120 -8.01 -3.75 7.18
CA LYS A 120 -8.55 -4.84 8.00
C LYS A 120 -10.02 -5.08 7.65
N ASP A 121 -10.37 -6.34 7.43
CA ASP A 121 -11.72 -6.80 7.10
C ASP A 121 -12.24 -6.38 5.70
N GLU A 122 -11.38 -5.78 4.84
CA GLU A 122 -11.78 -5.44 3.47
C GLU A 122 -11.86 -6.69 2.59
N VAL A 123 -12.94 -6.73 1.83
CA VAL A 123 -13.25 -7.82 0.90
C VAL A 123 -13.40 -7.26 -0.51
N VAL A 124 -12.79 -7.97 -1.46
CA VAL A 124 -12.90 -7.67 -2.90
C VAL A 124 -13.67 -8.79 -3.57
N SER A 125 -14.61 -8.42 -4.44
CA SER A 125 -15.38 -9.38 -5.23
C SER A 125 -14.90 -9.39 -6.68
N VAL A 126 -14.70 -10.57 -7.23
CA VAL A 126 -14.39 -10.80 -8.64
C VAL A 126 -15.52 -11.60 -9.26
N THR A 127 -16.13 -11.06 -10.33
CA THR A 127 -17.17 -11.76 -11.09
C THR A 127 -16.60 -12.20 -12.44
N ALA A 128 -16.68 -13.49 -12.72
CA ALA A 128 -16.26 -14.08 -13.98
C ALA A 128 -17.37 -14.94 -14.59
N TYR A 129 -17.41 -14.99 -15.92
CA TYR A 129 -18.29 -15.88 -16.65
C TYR A 129 -17.64 -17.26 -16.77
N VAL A 130 -18.34 -18.29 -16.34
CA VAL A 130 -17.91 -19.69 -16.43
C VAL A 130 -18.77 -20.41 -17.46
N ASP A 131 -18.14 -20.97 -18.49
CA ASP A 131 -18.83 -21.67 -19.58
C ASP A 131 -19.76 -22.77 -19.06
N GLY A 132 -21.01 -22.76 -19.54
CA GLY A 132 -22.03 -23.71 -19.13
C GLY A 132 -22.65 -23.49 -17.75
N VAL A 133 -22.18 -22.51 -16.98
CA VAL A 133 -22.62 -22.22 -15.61
C VAL A 133 -23.15 -20.79 -15.46
N GLY A 134 -22.66 -19.84 -16.27
CA GLY A 134 -22.97 -18.42 -16.21
C GLY A 134 -22.03 -17.64 -15.27
N GLU A 135 -22.46 -16.43 -14.86
CA GLU A 135 -21.67 -15.59 -13.97
C GLU A 135 -21.50 -16.19 -12.59
N ARG A 136 -20.29 -16.11 -12.07
CA ARG A 136 -19.91 -16.51 -10.71
C ARG A 136 -19.10 -15.40 -10.06
N THR A 137 -19.41 -15.11 -8.80
CA THR A 137 -18.70 -14.13 -7.99
C THR A 137 -17.96 -14.86 -6.88
N ALA A 138 -16.67 -14.57 -6.76
CA ALA A 138 -15.82 -15.00 -5.65
C ALA A 138 -15.43 -13.78 -4.80
N GLU A 139 -15.36 -13.96 -3.48
CA GLU A 139 -14.97 -12.94 -2.53
C GLU A 139 -13.61 -13.29 -1.92
N PHE A 140 -12.72 -12.29 -1.80
CA PHE A 140 -11.38 -12.42 -1.29
C PHE A 140 -11.14 -11.40 -0.18
N PHE A 141 -10.69 -11.88 0.99
CA PHE A 141 -10.19 -11.00 2.04
C PHE A 141 -8.83 -10.44 1.63
N MET A 142 -8.73 -9.12 1.61
CA MET A 142 -7.47 -8.44 1.27
C MET A 142 -6.42 -8.62 2.35
N ASP A 143 -5.14 -8.74 1.94
CA ASP A 143 -4.06 -8.75 2.92
C ASP A 143 -3.91 -7.38 3.55
N SER A 144 -4.22 -7.29 4.83
CA SER A 144 -4.09 -6.05 5.60
C SER A 144 -2.70 -5.85 6.22
N ARG A 145 -1.81 -6.87 6.12
CA ARG A 145 -0.43 -6.83 6.63
C ARG A 145 0.58 -7.40 5.63
N PRO A 146 0.63 -6.87 4.41
CA PRO A 146 1.37 -7.44 3.29
C PRO A 146 2.89 -7.35 3.43
N SER A 147 3.38 -6.44 4.26
CA SER A 147 4.80 -6.07 4.33
C SER A 147 5.74 -7.25 4.59
N PHE A 148 6.80 -7.31 3.81
CA PHE A 148 7.91 -8.24 3.99
C PHE A 148 8.82 -7.80 5.14
N CYS A 149 9.06 -6.49 5.28
CA CYS A 149 9.89 -5.90 6.30
C CYS A 149 9.18 -5.89 7.65
N LYS A 150 9.14 -7.06 8.33
CA LYS A 150 8.50 -7.27 9.62
C LYS A 150 9.31 -8.22 10.50
N PRO A 151 9.08 -8.23 11.84
CA PRO A 151 9.75 -9.14 12.75
C PRO A 151 9.60 -10.59 12.33
N ASN A 152 10.65 -11.39 12.55
CA ASN A 152 10.66 -12.83 12.28
C ASN A 152 10.47 -13.22 10.80
N ASN A 153 10.76 -12.33 9.87
CA ASN A 153 10.74 -12.61 8.45
C ASN A 153 12.13 -12.39 7.80
N PRO A 154 13.14 -13.27 8.05
CA PRO A 154 14.45 -13.13 7.44
C PRO A 154 14.37 -13.11 5.90
N PRO A 155 15.21 -12.32 5.21
CA PRO A 155 16.36 -11.53 5.70
C PRO A 155 16.00 -10.13 6.21
N TYR A 156 14.72 -9.81 6.35
CA TYR A 156 14.26 -8.48 6.78
C TYR A 156 14.36 -8.33 8.29
N HIS A 157 14.79 -7.18 8.75
CA HIS A 157 14.95 -6.90 10.18
C HIS A 157 14.26 -5.62 10.60
N CYS A 158 13.75 -5.66 11.82
CA CYS A 158 13.39 -4.44 12.54
C CYS A 158 14.65 -3.87 13.16
N PHE A 159 14.90 -2.59 12.95
CA PHE A 159 16.03 -1.90 13.55
C PHE A 159 15.70 -1.57 15.00
N GLU A 160 16.67 -1.75 15.89
CA GLU A 160 16.49 -1.52 17.32
C GLU A 160 16.09 -0.07 17.59
N GLY A 161 15.07 0.13 18.42
CA GLY A 161 14.54 1.45 18.76
C GLY A 161 13.59 2.07 17.75
N GLU A 162 13.27 1.37 16.63
CA GLU A 162 12.26 1.80 15.68
C GLU A 162 10.90 1.13 15.92
N ASN A 163 9.83 1.87 15.67
CA ASN A 163 8.47 1.35 15.71
C ASN A 163 8.13 0.65 14.38
N GLN A 164 7.90 -0.67 14.41
CA GLN A 164 7.55 -1.47 13.24
C GLN A 164 6.30 -0.95 12.53
N GLU A 165 5.27 -0.58 13.29
CA GLU A 165 3.98 -0.14 12.75
C GLU A 165 4.10 1.22 12.01
N ARG A 166 5.14 2.01 12.35
CA ARG A 166 5.48 3.29 11.71
C ARG A 166 6.39 3.16 10.49
N ARG A 167 6.74 1.94 10.06
CA ARG A 167 7.43 1.74 8.79
C ARG A 167 6.46 1.88 7.64
N PRO A 168 6.92 2.26 6.43
CA PRO A 168 6.04 2.28 5.28
C PRO A 168 5.49 0.88 5.01
N VAL A 169 4.26 0.80 4.53
CA VAL A 169 3.73 -0.42 3.96
C VAL A 169 4.41 -0.70 2.61
N GLU A 170 4.79 -1.94 2.39
CA GLU A 170 5.32 -2.47 1.13
C GLU A 170 4.79 -3.89 0.91
N GLY A 171 5.17 -4.53 -0.20
CA GLY A 171 4.59 -5.83 -0.54
C GLY A 171 3.18 -5.75 -1.11
N ILE A 172 2.78 -4.60 -1.59
CA ILE A 172 1.49 -4.31 -2.22
C ILE A 172 1.61 -4.15 -3.73
N THR A 173 0.53 -4.39 -4.44
CA THR A 173 0.40 -4.05 -5.85
C THR A 173 -0.03 -2.58 -6.03
N PHE A 174 0.09 -2.05 -7.25
CA PHE A 174 -0.49 -0.75 -7.60
C PHE A 174 -2.01 -0.73 -7.39
N TYR A 175 -2.69 -1.84 -7.67
CA TYR A 175 -4.13 -1.94 -7.52
C TYR A 175 -4.57 -1.99 -6.05
N ASP A 176 -3.75 -2.59 -5.17
CA ASP A 176 -4.00 -2.55 -3.72
C ASP A 176 -3.90 -1.13 -3.18
N ALA A 177 -2.91 -0.34 -3.66
CA ALA A 177 -2.77 1.07 -3.29
C ALA A 177 -3.96 1.92 -3.75
N ILE A 178 -4.47 1.69 -4.97
CA ILE A 178 -5.68 2.32 -5.51
C ILE A 178 -6.92 1.93 -4.69
N TRP A 179 -7.04 0.65 -4.33
CA TRP A 179 -8.14 0.15 -3.50
C TRP A 179 -8.10 0.80 -2.11
N TYR A 180 -6.93 0.85 -1.47
CA TYR A 180 -6.73 1.55 -0.20
C TYR A 180 -7.22 2.99 -0.25
N CYS A 181 -6.85 3.76 -1.29
CA CYS A 181 -7.30 5.15 -1.45
C CYS A 181 -8.83 5.27 -1.45
N ASN A 182 -9.52 4.39 -2.17
CA ASN A 182 -10.98 4.37 -2.20
C ASN A 182 -11.60 3.97 -0.86
N VAL A 183 -11.00 2.98 -0.18
CA VAL A 183 -11.48 2.55 1.14
C VAL A 183 -11.30 3.67 2.17
N LEU A 184 -10.12 4.30 2.21
CA LEU A 184 -9.85 5.44 3.09
C LEU A 184 -10.83 6.57 2.83
N SER A 185 -11.10 6.89 1.55
CA SER A 185 -12.10 7.92 1.19
C SER A 185 -13.48 7.59 1.76
N ARG A 186 -13.99 6.37 1.55
CA ARG A 186 -15.28 5.93 2.10
C ARG A 186 -15.32 5.99 3.63
N LYS A 187 -14.26 5.49 4.29
CA LYS A 187 -14.18 5.46 5.77
C LYS A 187 -14.09 6.86 6.39
N THR A 188 -13.65 7.86 5.61
CA THR A 188 -13.57 9.26 6.05
C THR A 188 -14.71 10.14 5.51
N GLY A 189 -15.72 9.55 4.86
CA GLY A 189 -16.89 10.27 4.34
C GLY A 189 -16.61 11.11 3.09
N LEU A 190 -15.55 10.78 2.35
CA LEU A 190 -15.19 11.43 1.09
C LEU A 190 -15.63 10.59 -0.11
N GLU A 191 -15.77 11.24 -1.25
CA GLU A 191 -16.10 10.57 -2.50
C GLU A 191 -14.86 9.86 -3.08
N PRO A 192 -14.90 8.52 -3.30
CA PRO A 192 -13.81 7.78 -3.91
C PRO A 192 -13.42 8.33 -5.27
N VAL A 193 -12.10 8.44 -5.51
CA VAL A 193 -11.57 9.02 -6.76
C VAL A 193 -11.51 7.99 -7.89
N TYR A 194 -11.53 6.71 -7.59
CA TYR A 194 -11.38 5.68 -8.61
C TYR A 194 -12.64 4.84 -8.78
N LYS A 195 -13.07 4.68 -10.03
CA LYS A 195 -13.95 3.60 -10.44
C LYS A 195 -13.07 2.38 -10.76
N ILE A 196 -13.26 1.30 -10.01
CA ILE A 196 -12.43 0.10 -10.10
C ILE A 196 -13.33 -1.08 -10.44
N LYS A 197 -12.95 -1.81 -11.50
CA LYS A 197 -13.51 -3.13 -11.81
C LYS A 197 -12.37 -4.13 -11.69
N VAL A 198 -12.37 -4.91 -10.61
CA VAL A 198 -11.36 -5.93 -10.37
C VAL A 198 -11.56 -7.10 -11.33
N LEU A 199 -10.49 -7.47 -12.03
CA LEU A 199 -10.48 -8.56 -13.02
C LEU A 199 -9.81 -9.80 -12.46
N GLU A 200 -8.75 -9.63 -11.64
CA GLU A 200 -8.00 -10.74 -11.08
C GLU A 200 -7.52 -10.45 -9.66
N VAL A 201 -7.62 -11.46 -8.80
CA VAL A 201 -7.05 -11.49 -7.46
C VAL A 201 -6.20 -12.74 -7.33
N THR A 202 -4.95 -12.56 -6.92
CA THR A 202 -4.04 -13.67 -6.58
C THR A 202 -4.00 -13.84 -5.07
N SER A 203 -4.22 -15.08 -4.60
CA SER A 203 -4.14 -15.44 -3.19
C SER A 203 -3.05 -16.47 -2.97
N VAL A 204 -2.10 -16.17 -2.08
CA VAL A 204 -1.06 -17.09 -1.64
C VAL A 204 -1.04 -17.12 -0.10
N ASN A 205 -1.23 -18.30 0.50
CA ASN A 205 -1.21 -18.47 1.96
C ASN A 205 -2.15 -17.50 2.71
N PHE A 206 -3.39 -17.31 2.22
CA PHE A 206 -4.40 -16.39 2.74
C PHE A 206 -4.06 -14.89 2.61
N SER A 207 -3.02 -14.54 1.87
CA SER A 207 -2.68 -13.18 1.48
C SER A 207 -3.22 -12.93 0.08
N SER A 208 -4.17 -12.01 -0.06
CA SER A 208 -4.83 -11.71 -1.35
C SER A 208 -4.47 -10.31 -1.81
N HIS A 209 -4.06 -10.23 -3.09
CA HIS A 209 -3.70 -9.00 -3.77
C HIS A 209 -4.47 -8.87 -5.07
N ILE A 210 -4.92 -7.66 -5.41
CA ILE A 210 -5.49 -7.37 -6.72
C ILE A 210 -4.35 -7.33 -7.73
N THR A 211 -4.36 -8.23 -8.70
CA THR A 211 -3.30 -8.35 -9.72
C THR A 211 -3.70 -7.78 -11.06
N ASP A 212 -4.99 -7.60 -11.31
CA ASP A 212 -5.51 -6.89 -12.50
C ASP A 212 -6.82 -6.18 -12.23
N ALA A 213 -6.97 -4.96 -12.76
CA ALA A 213 -8.21 -4.19 -12.70
C ALA A 213 -8.28 -3.12 -13.80
N GLU A 214 -9.49 -2.85 -14.27
CA GLU A 214 -9.81 -1.64 -15.02
C GLU A 214 -9.98 -0.50 -14.01
N VAL A 215 -9.26 0.60 -14.21
CA VAL A 215 -9.26 1.76 -13.30
C VAL A 215 -9.46 3.04 -14.08
N GLU A 216 -10.44 3.84 -13.66
CA GLU A 216 -10.77 5.15 -14.21
C GLU A 216 -10.82 6.18 -13.08
N MET A 217 -10.22 7.37 -13.28
CA MET A 217 -10.36 8.49 -12.33
C MET A 217 -11.69 9.21 -12.54
N ILE A 218 -12.40 9.46 -11.45
CA ILE A 218 -13.64 10.23 -11.40
C ILE A 218 -13.30 11.71 -11.26
N SER A 219 -13.63 12.49 -12.28
CA SER A 219 -13.40 13.95 -12.26
C SER A 219 -14.23 14.62 -11.16
N GLY A 220 -13.60 15.52 -10.39
CA GLY A 220 -14.25 16.29 -9.32
C GLY A 220 -14.43 15.53 -8.02
N ALA A 221 -14.10 14.24 -7.93
CA ALA A 221 -14.13 13.51 -6.67
C ALA A 221 -13.07 14.05 -5.68
N ASN A 222 -13.43 14.17 -4.40
CA ASN A 222 -12.65 14.84 -3.37
C ASN A 222 -11.91 13.90 -2.41
N GLY A 223 -11.88 12.61 -2.73
CA GLY A 223 -11.25 11.58 -1.90
C GLY A 223 -9.74 11.50 -2.05
N TYR A 224 -9.18 10.48 -1.40
CA TYR A 224 -7.76 10.17 -1.49
C TYR A 224 -7.43 9.43 -2.79
N ARG A 225 -6.24 9.68 -3.32
CA ARG A 225 -5.70 9.07 -4.53
C ARG A 225 -4.17 8.98 -4.49
N LEU A 226 -3.57 8.30 -5.43
CA LEU A 226 -2.14 8.39 -5.68
C LEU A 226 -1.79 9.74 -6.31
N PRO A 227 -0.59 10.29 -6.07
CA PRO A 227 -0.11 11.46 -6.81
C PRO A 227 0.03 11.13 -8.29
N THR A 228 -0.13 12.12 -9.14
CA THR A 228 0.36 12.07 -10.52
C THR A 228 1.89 12.22 -10.53
N GLU A 229 2.55 11.86 -11.63
CA GLU A 229 4.00 12.04 -11.77
C GLU A 229 4.42 13.50 -11.60
N CYS A 230 3.63 14.44 -12.13
CA CYS A 230 3.90 15.86 -12.00
C CYS A 230 3.73 16.37 -10.55
N GLU A 231 2.70 15.91 -9.83
CA GLU A 231 2.50 16.27 -8.43
C GLU A 231 3.61 15.73 -7.54
N ALA A 232 4.01 14.47 -7.74
CA ALA A 232 5.10 13.86 -6.99
C ALA A 232 6.41 14.62 -7.18
N GLU A 233 6.85 14.84 -8.42
CA GLU A 233 8.09 15.57 -8.72
C GLU A 233 8.03 17.01 -8.22
N TYR A 234 6.90 17.71 -8.38
CA TYR A 234 6.69 19.07 -7.88
C TYR A 234 6.86 19.16 -6.36
N ALA A 235 6.25 18.21 -5.63
CA ALA A 235 6.37 18.14 -4.19
C ALA A 235 7.80 17.75 -3.73
N MET A 236 8.46 16.82 -4.42
CA MET A 236 9.85 16.44 -4.17
C MET A 236 10.80 17.63 -4.31
N ARG A 237 10.57 18.49 -5.30
CA ARG A 237 11.37 19.71 -5.59
C ARG A 237 11.01 20.90 -4.71
N GLY A 238 10.13 20.73 -3.71
CA GLY A 238 9.75 21.81 -2.79
C GLY A 238 8.85 22.89 -3.39
N ARG A 239 8.18 22.62 -4.50
CA ARG A 239 7.13 23.42 -5.16
C ARG A 239 7.52 24.77 -5.80
N ASP A 240 8.70 25.29 -5.59
CA ASP A 240 9.08 26.63 -6.06
C ASP A 240 10.20 26.56 -7.10
N PRO A 241 9.89 26.71 -8.42
CA PRO A 241 10.89 26.64 -9.48
C PRO A 241 12.02 27.66 -9.39
N ASN A 242 11.82 28.73 -8.61
CA ASN A 242 12.82 29.79 -8.42
C ASN A 242 13.70 29.56 -7.20
N ALA A 243 13.40 28.58 -6.37
CA ALA A 243 14.20 28.28 -5.19
C ALA A 243 15.39 27.38 -5.54
N PRO A 244 16.53 27.51 -4.81
CA PRO A 244 17.73 26.72 -5.10
C PRO A 244 17.53 25.21 -5.00
N ASP A 245 16.67 24.77 -4.09
CA ASP A 245 16.37 23.35 -3.86
C ASP A 245 15.51 22.69 -4.96
N TRP A 246 14.91 23.49 -5.85
CA TRP A 246 14.26 22.97 -7.06
C TRP A 246 15.23 22.19 -7.97
N ASP A 247 16.49 22.59 -8.00
CA ASP A 247 17.51 21.97 -8.83
C ASP A 247 18.33 20.89 -8.11
N TYR A 248 17.94 20.52 -6.87
CA TYR A 248 18.61 19.46 -6.14
C TYR A 248 18.29 18.08 -6.74
N PRO A 249 19.28 17.19 -6.83
CA PRO A 249 19.03 15.83 -7.30
C PRO A 249 18.22 14.99 -6.32
N PHE A 250 18.33 15.26 -5.02
CA PHE A 250 17.57 14.58 -3.96
C PHE A 250 16.60 15.57 -3.31
N SER A 251 15.46 15.06 -2.86
CA SER A 251 14.45 15.87 -2.19
C SER A 251 14.99 16.47 -0.89
N GLY A 252 15.31 17.75 -0.90
CA GLY A 252 15.87 18.49 0.24
C GLY A 252 17.38 18.41 0.41
N ALA A 253 18.14 17.78 -0.51
CA ALA A 253 19.59 17.75 -0.44
C ALA A 253 20.26 17.99 -1.81
N TYR A 254 21.21 18.93 -1.83
CA TYR A 254 22.08 19.17 -2.98
C TYR A 254 23.24 18.18 -2.95
N SER A 255 23.62 17.67 -4.11
CA SER A 255 24.82 16.86 -4.25
C SER A 255 25.60 17.22 -5.51
N GLU A 256 26.85 17.63 -5.33
CA GLU A 256 27.79 17.80 -6.44
C GLU A 256 28.26 16.45 -7.00
N SER A 257 28.17 15.40 -6.19
CA SER A 257 28.65 14.05 -6.54
C SER A 257 27.64 13.21 -7.31
N SER A 258 26.67 13.84 -7.97
CA SER A 258 25.67 13.17 -8.82
C SER A 258 26.25 12.22 -9.88
N LYS A 259 27.57 12.21 -10.05
CA LYS A 259 28.29 11.31 -10.97
C LYS A 259 28.65 9.94 -10.38
N LYS A 260 28.44 9.69 -9.07
CA LYS A 260 28.70 8.39 -8.42
C LYS A 260 27.41 7.84 -7.82
N TYR A 261 26.51 7.42 -8.69
CA TYR A 261 25.20 6.90 -8.30
C TYR A 261 25.23 5.54 -7.60
N ASP A 262 26.35 4.80 -7.70
CA ASP A 262 26.51 3.45 -7.17
C ASP A 262 27.41 3.37 -5.92
N SER A 263 27.63 4.48 -5.23
CA SER A 263 28.46 4.56 -4.03
C SER A 263 27.77 5.30 -2.90
N ILE A 264 28.40 5.31 -1.72
CA ILE A 264 27.95 6.10 -0.57
C ILE A 264 27.81 7.57 -0.98
N ASN A 265 26.62 8.13 -0.75
CA ASN A 265 26.33 9.53 -0.99
C ASN A 265 25.91 10.21 0.31
N LYS A 266 26.81 11.07 0.84
CA LYS A 266 26.60 11.74 2.14
C LYS A 266 25.43 12.72 2.16
N ASP A 267 25.07 13.25 1.02
CA ASP A 267 23.96 14.22 0.90
C ASP A 267 22.62 13.47 0.94
N LEU A 268 22.53 12.34 0.21
CA LEU A 268 21.38 11.44 0.31
C LEU A 268 21.25 10.83 1.72
N ASP A 269 22.35 10.56 2.40
CA ASP A 269 22.32 10.07 3.81
C ASP A 269 21.53 11.00 4.75
N LEU A 270 21.46 12.29 4.43
CA LEU A 270 20.73 13.26 5.26
C LEU A 270 19.19 13.13 5.11
N VAL A 271 18.73 12.75 3.93
CA VAL A 271 17.31 12.86 3.54
C VAL A 271 16.64 11.53 3.21
N GLY A 272 17.39 10.45 3.04
CA GLY A 272 16.82 9.18 2.61
C GLY A 272 17.54 7.92 3.10
N TRP A 273 16.81 6.82 3.04
CA TRP A 273 17.32 5.47 3.29
C TRP A 273 17.49 4.74 1.96
N TYR A 274 18.71 4.29 1.67
CA TYR A 274 19.06 3.65 0.40
C TYR A 274 20.09 2.52 0.63
N ARG A 275 20.51 1.83 -0.41
CA ARG A 275 21.35 0.62 -0.34
C ARG A 275 22.56 0.73 0.61
N TYR A 276 23.16 1.89 0.71
CA TYR A 276 24.43 2.04 1.44
C TYR A 276 24.29 2.55 2.88
N ASN A 277 23.11 2.95 3.31
CA ASN A 277 22.88 3.43 4.67
C ASN A 277 21.73 2.73 5.41
N ASN A 278 21.10 1.70 4.85
CA ASN A 278 19.96 0.99 5.44
C ASN A 278 20.36 -0.13 6.40
N LYS A 279 21.56 -0.06 7.01
CA LYS A 279 22.10 -1.07 7.91
C LYS A 279 22.05 -0.63 9.37
N THR A 280 21.85 -1.58 10.28
CA THR A 280 22.03 -1.35 11.71
C THR A 280 23.51 -1.20 12.04
N GLY A 281 23.89 -0.06 12.62
CA GLY A 281 25.11 0.11 13.41
C GLY A 281 26.44 0.25 12.69
N VAL A 282 26.48 0.30 11.35
CA VAL A 282 27.75 0.49 10.64
C VAL A 282 27.63 1.64 9.64
N SER A 283 28.09 2.81 10.04
CA SER A 283 28.36 3.93 9.14
C SER A 283 29.61 3.59 8.30
N GLY A 284 29.47 3.62 6.98
CA GLY A 284 30.61 3.57 6.05
C GLY A 284 31.19 2.17 5.80
N THR A 285 30.41 1.27 5.22
CA THR A 285 30.97 0.05 4.63
C THR A 285 31.54 0.35 3.24
N SER A 286 32.81 -0.05 3.03
CA SER A 286 33.49 0.06 1.74
C SER A 286 32.86 -0.84 0.68
N ASP A 287 33.10 -0.53 -0.60
CA ASP A 287 32.67 -1.35 -1.77
C ASP A 287 33.15 -2.82 -1.68
N SER A 288 34.25 -3.09 -0.91
CA SER A 288 34.76 -4.44 -0.68
C SER A 288 33.84 -5.38 0.10
N ASP A 289 32.85 -4.84 0.81
CA ASP A 289 31.85 -5.66 1.51
C ASP A 289 30.79 -6.24 0.55
N GLN A 290 30.74 -5.81 -0.71
CA GLN A 290 29.80 -6.31 -1.70
C GLN A 290 30.13 -7.75 -2.17
N GLU A 291 31.42 -8.13 -2.18
CA GLU A 291 31.84 -9.44 -2.70
C GLU A 291 31.46 -10.63 -1.80
N ASN A 292 31.21 -10.41 -0.50
CA ASN A 292 31.01 -11.52 0.45
C ASN A 292 29.54 -11.83 0.79
N ASN A 293 28.55 -11.26 0.08
CA ASN A 293 27.11 -11.57 0.25
C ASN A 293 26.56 -11.49 1.69
N THR A 294 27.34 -10.98 2.65
CA THR A 294 26.94 -10.78 4.05
C THR A 294 26.02 -9.58 4.24
N HIS A 295 25.90 -8.72 3.21
CA HIS A 295 25.11 -7.50 3.18
C HIS A 295 23.59 -7.74 3.24
N TYR A 296 23.15 -8.96 2.93
CA TYR A 296 21.73 -9.30 2.89
C TYR A 296 21.13 -9.66 4.24
N LYS A 297 21.91 -9.66 5.31
CA LYS A 297 21.50 -10.19 6.62
C LYS A 297 20.64 -9.22 7.45
N TYR A 298 20.69 -7.90 7.17
CA TYR A 298 19.97 -6.87 7.95
C TYR A 298 19.49 -5.77 7.01
N LYS A 299 18.38 -5.98 6.36
CA LYS A 299 17.82 -5.11 5.32
C LYS A 299 16.36 -4.81 5.57
N GLY A 300 15.91 -3.70 5.05
CA GLY A 300 14.51 -3.36 4.98
C GLY A 300 14.25 -1.87 5.07
N THR A 301 12.99 -1.55 5.15
CA THR A 301 12.50 -0.21 5.37
C THR A 301 12.85 0.29 6.77
N HIS A 302 12.80 1.58 6.97
CA HIS A 302 12.96 2.25 8.27
C HIS A 302 11.66 2.94 8.67
N GLU A 303 11.50 3.23 9.95
CA GLU A 303 10.43 4.07 10.46
C GLU A 303 10.42 5.41 9.72
N VAL A 304 9.26 5.86 9.24
CA VAL A 304 9.12 7.11 8.49
C VAL A 304 9.53 8.33 9.31
N GLY A 305 10.05 9.35 8.67
CA GLY A 305 10.38 10.61 9.31
C GLY A 305 11.68 10.62 10.12
N LYS A 306 12.55 9.62 9.98
CA LYS A 306 13.85 9.57 10.69
C LYS A 306 14.96 10.35 9.99
N LYS A 307 14.75 10.78 8.75
CA LYS A 307 15.66 11.62 7.98
C LYS A 307 15.19 13.07 7.98
N LYS A 308 15.95 13.97 7.34
CA LYS A 308 15.53 15.38 7.22
C LYS A 308 14.45 15.51 6.14
N PRO A 309 13.41 16.32 6.39
CA PRO A 309 12.41 16.61 5.37
C PRO A 309 12.94 17.58 4.31
N ASN A 310 12.24 17.65 3.18
CA ASN A 310 12.41 18.75 2.24
C ASN A 310 11.79 20.05 2.78
N ARG A 311 11.84 21.13 1.98
CA ARG A 311 11.33 22.45 2.41
C ARG A 311 9.82 22.50 2.64
N LEU A 312 9.03 21.55 2.11
CA LEU A 312 7.60 21.43 2.40
C LEU A 312 7.32 20.67 3.71
N GLY A 313 8.35 20.11 4.34
CA GLY A 313 8.19 19.24 5.50
C GLY A 313 7.82 17.81 5.14
N LEU A 314 8.02 17.39 3.88
CA LEU A 314 7.81 16.03 3.41
C LEU A 314 9.06 15.19 3.67
N PHE A 315 8.86 14.00 4.25
CA PHE A 315 9.92 13.07 4.61
C PHE A 315 10.00 11.92 3.61
N ASP A 316 11.18 11.31 3.56
CA ASP A 316 11.47 10.06 2.84
C ASP A 316 11.11 10.09 1.33
N MET A 317 11.01 11.31 0.75
CA MET A 317 10.76 11.51 -0.67
C MET A 317 11.91 11.00 -1.56
N SER A 318 13.07 10.66 -0.97
CA SER A 318 14.23 10.05 -1.61
C SER A 318 14.69 8.86 -0.77
N GLY A 319 14.39 7.63 -1.20
CA GLY A 319 14.73 6.40 -0.50
C GLY A 319 13.55 5.79 0.28
N ASN A 320 13.82 4.93 1.24
CA ASN A 320 12.90 4.10 2.02
C ASN A 320 12.07 3.16 1.15
N VAL A 321 10.92 3.55 0.62
CA VAL A 321 10.22 2.80 -0.43
C VAL A 321 10.06 3.64 -1.70
N SER A 322 10.10 2.98 -2.85
CA SER A 322 9.70 3.61 -4.11
C SER A 322 8.19 3.75 -4.15
N GLU A 323 7.68 4.93 -4.46
CA GLU A 323 6.29 5.28 -4.28
C GLU A 323 5.51 5.24 -5.59
N TYR A 324 4.42 4.47 -5.64
CA TYR A 324 3.53 4.44 -6.79
C TYR A 324 2.92 5.81 -7.07
N CYS A 325 2.89 6.18 -8.38
CA CYS A 325 2.10 7.27 -8.90
C CYS A 325 1.00 6.78 -9.82
N TYR A 326 -0.06 7.57 -9.95
CA TYR A 326 -1.12 7.29 -10.90
C TYR A 326 -0.68 7.64 -12.31
N GLY A 327 -0.66 6.66 -13.17
CA GLY A 327 -0.25 6.75 -14.57
C GLY A 327 -0.11 5.36 -15.19
N LYS A 328 0.18 5.35 -16.49
CA LYS A 328 0.43 4.14 -17.27
C LYS A 328 1.45 4.45 -18.35
N ILE A 329 2.60 3.80 -18.32
CA ILE A 329 3.76 4.18 -19.14
C ILE A 329 4.14 3.05 -20.09
N ASP A 330 4.40 3.44 -21.33
CA ASP A 330 5.10 2.65 -22.34
C ASP A 330 6.54 3.20 -22.51
N TYR A 331 7.53 2.44 -22.08
CA TYR A 331 8.95 2.86 -22.18
C TYR A 331 9.47 3.10 -23.58
N THR A 332 8.82 2.49 -24.56
CA THR A 332 9.25 2.62 -25.96
C THR A 332 8.85 3.96 -26.55
N LYS A 333 8.03 4.72 -25.80
CA LYS A 333 7.52 6.02 -26.23
C LYS A 333 8.14 7.14 -25.42
N GLU A 334 8.85 8.02 -26.10
CA GLU A 334 9.28 9.30 -25.52
C GLU A 334 8.11 10.30 -25.59
N PRO A 335 7.75 10.95 -24.48
CA PRO A 335 6.71 11.97 -24.49
C PRO A 335 7.17 13.18 -25.35
N LYS A 336 6.25 13.70 -26.14
CA LYS A 336 6.48 14.90 -26.94
C LYS A 336 5.73 16.07 -26.33
N TYR A 337 6.43 17.16 -26.07
CA TYR A 337 5.85 18.37 -25.51
C TYR A 337 5.73 19.44 -26.60
N THR A 338 4.56 20.07 -26.68
CA THR A 338 4.25 21.10 -27.71
C THR A 338 4.55 22.51 -27.23
N GLY A 339 4.84 22.69 -25.93
CA GLY A 339 4.92 23.98 -25.26
C GLY A 339 3.57 24.60 -24.91
N GLU A 340 2.48 23.89 -25.22
CA GLU A 340 1.13 24.27 -24.75
C GLU A 340 0.98 24.00 -23.26
N LEU A 341 0.08 24.75 -22.60
CA LEU A 341 -0.19 24.59 -21.18
C LEU A 341 -0.95 23.30 -20.93
N GLU A 342 -0.34 22.38 -20.19
CA GLU A 342 -0.97 21.17 -19.70
C GLU A 342 -1.48 21.40 -18.27
N ILE A 343 -2.78 21.16 -18.01
CA ILE A 343 -3.41 21.36 -16.71
C ILE A 343 -3.57 20.00 -16.03
N ASN A 344 -2.98 19.84 -14.84
CA ASN A 344 -3.00 18.61 -14.03
C ASN A 344 -2.73 17.34 -14.87
N PRO A 345 -1.63 17.29 -15.64
CA PRO A 345 -1.42 16.22 -16.61
C PRO A 345 -1.23 14.87 -15.93
N VAL A 346 -1.84 13.84 -16.52
CA VAL A 346 -1.66 12.43 -16.20
C VAL A 346 -1.19 11.71 -17.46
N ARG A 347 -0.07 11.01 -17.37
CA ARG A 347 0.42 10.22 -18.50
C ARG A 347 -0.26 8.85 -18.53
N ILE A 348 -1.03 8.60 -19.58
CA ILE A 348 -1.69 7.31 -19.86
C ILE A 348 -1.33 6.88 -21.28
N ASP A 349 -0.30 6.06 -21.43
CA ASP A 349 0.08 5.50 -22.72
C ASP A 349 -0.81 4.28 -23.03
N GLU A 350 -1.44 4.23 -24.19
CA GLU A 350 -2.39 3.16 -24.56
C GLU A 350 -1.77 1.77 -24.47
N THR A 351 -0.55 1.61 -24.98
CA THR A 351 0.19 0.34 -25.02
C THR A 351 1.03 0.10 -23.77
N GLY A 352 1.09 1.07 -22.83
CA GLY A 352 1.84 0.94 -21.59
C GLY A 352 1.25 -0.14 -20.68
N ASN A 353 2.10 -0.77 -19.87
CA ASN A 353 1.67 -1.67 -18.80
C ASN A 353 2.39 -1.38 -17.47
N ASN A 354 3.35 -0.47 -17.50
CA ASN A 354 4.13 -0.14 -16.32
C ASN A 354 3.50 1.04 -15.56
N ARG A 355 3.69 1.03 -14.26
CA ARG A 355 3.22 2.10 -13.37
C ARG A 355 4.39 2.97 -12.96
N PRO A 356 4.26 4.31 -13.04
CA PRO A 356 5.32 5.20 -12.61
C PRO A 356 5.54 5.08 -11.11
N SER A 357 6.79 5.22 -10.67
CA SER A 357 7.15 5.35 -9.26
C SER A 357 8.31 6.32 -9.06
N TYR A 358 8.46 6.81 -7.84
CA TYR A 358 9.38 7.89 -7.47
C TYR A 358 10.22 7.53 -6.24
N GLY A 359 11.30 8.29 -6.05
CA GLY A 359 12.06 8.31 -4.81
C GLY A 359 13.12 7.23 -4.69
N GLY A 360 13.04 6.12 -5.45
CA GLY A 360 13.86 4.95 -5.18
C GLY A 360 13.57 4.33 -3.82
N SER A 361 14.39 3.40 -3.34
CA SER A 361 14.08 2.65 -2.12
C SER A 361 15.33 2.31 -1.31
N TRP A 362 15.13 1.72 -0.14
CA TRP A 362 16.19 1.16 0.70
C TRP A 362 17.10 0.17 -0.04
N TYR A 363 16.63 -0.42 -1.12
CA TYR A 363 17.38 -1.37 -1.95
C TYR A 363 18.14 -0.70 -3.10
N SER A 364 17.75 0.52 -3.49
CA SER A 364 18.25 1.24 -4.65
C SER A 364 19.58 1.93 -4.39
N GLY A 365 20.42 2.09 -5.43
CA GLY A 365 21.54 3.02 -5.41
C GLY A 365 21.05 4.49 -5.43
N ALA A 366 21.94 5.43 -5.15
CA ALA A 366 21.60 6.84 -5.10
C ALA A 366 21.03 7.38 -6.43
N GLY A 367 21.42 6.79 -7.56
CA GLY A 367 20.90 7.16 -8.87
C GLY A 367 19.42 6.93 -9.10
N SER A 368 18.80 6.06 -8.30
CA SER A 368 17.35 5.82 -8.33
C SER A 368 16.58 6.68 -7.33
N ALA A 369 17.26 7.32 -6.38
CA ALA A 369 16.64 8.15 -5.35
C ALA A 369 16.51 9.64 -5.74
N ILE A 370 16.80 9.97 -7.00
CA ILE A 370 16.71 11.34 -7.52
C ILE A 370 15.26 11.76 -7.79
N VAL A 371 15.04 13.09 -7.82
CA VAL A 371 13.71 13.71 -7.94
C VAL A 371 13.12 13.62 -9.35
N HIS A 372 13.14 12.46 -9.96
CA HIS A 372 12.38 12.18 -11.18
C HIS A 372 11.81 10.76 -11.16
N SER A 373 10.80 10.48 -11.98
CA SER A 373 10.20 9.16 -12.04
C SER A 373 11.10 8.15 -12.75
N PHE A 374 11.02 6.94 -12.27
CA PHE A 374 11.46 5.79 -13.03
C PHE A 374 10.22 5.01 -13.46
N PRO A 375 10.13 4.66 -14.73
CA PRO A 375 9.16 3.70 -15.15
C PRO A 375 9.50 2.38 -14.46
N ASP A 376 8.50 1.79 -13.83
CA ASP A 376 8.70 0.60 -13.03
C ASP A 376 7.86 -0.58 -13.53
N ASN A 377 7.72 -1.60 -12.72
CA ASN A 377 7.09 -2.87 -13.05
C ASN A 377 5.60 -2.73 -13.40
N PRO A 378 5.02 -3.74 -14.05
CA PRO A 378 3.57 -3.86 -14.20
C PRO A 378 2.84 -3.69 -12.88
N GLY A 379 1.61 -3.19 -12.94
CA GLY A 379 0.79 -2.91 -11.77
C GLY A 379 0.49 -4.11 -10.86
N SER A 380 0.66 -5.33 -11.39
CA SER A 380 0.50 -6.59 -10.65
C SER A 380 1.68 -6.96 -9.74
N TYR A 381 2.82 -6.29 -9.88
CA TYR A 381 4.01 -6.61 -9.10
C TYR A 381 3.95 -6.03 -7.69
N SER A 382 4.16 -6.87 -6.69
CA SER A 382 4.42 -6.48 -5.32
C SER A 382 5.89 -6.75 -4.97
N THR A 383 6.56 -5.83 -4.30
CA THR A 383 7.95 -5.96 -3.88
C THR A 383 8.15 -5.42 -2.48
N ASP A 384 9.22 -5.87 -1.83
CA ASP A 384 9.66 -5.46 -0.48
C ASP A 384 10.20 -4.02 -0.40
N SER A 385 10.22 -3.32 -1.51
CA SER A 385 10.85 -2.01 -1.65
C SER A 385 9.92 -0.97 -2.31
N LYS A 386 8.63 -1.31 -2.45
CA LYS A 386 7.65 -0.46 -3.09
C LYS A 386 6.41 -0.26 -2.23
N GLY A 387 6.09 1.00 -1.99
CA GLY A 387 4.94 1.47 -1.25
C GLY A 387 4.26 2.64 -1.95
N PHE A 388 3.65 3.54 -1.20
CA PHE A 388 2.98 4.71 -1.75
C PHE A 388 2.71 5.77 -0.68
N ARG A 389 2.41 6.98 -1.13
CA ARG A 389 1.76 8.01 -0.32
C ARG A 389 0.47 8.47 -0.98
N VAL A 390 -0.41 9.08 -0.21
CA VAL A 390 -1.69 9.57 -0.72
C VAL A 390 -1.64 11.06 -1.01
N VAL A 391 -2.46 11.49 -1.95
CA VAL A 391 -2.78 12.89 -2.19
C VAL A 391 -4.30 13.09 -2.17
N ARG A 392 -4.70 14.34 -2.04
CA ARG A 392 -6.09 14.78 -2.12
C ARG A 392 -6.15 16.14 -2.80
N SER A 393 -7.03 16.29 -3.79
CA SER A 393 -7.26 17.58 -4.46
C SER A 393 -7.90 18.58 -3.49
N ARG A 394 -7.52 19.85 -3.63
CA ARG A 394 -8.11 20.99 -2.92
C ARG A 394 -8.65 21.95 -3.97
N ASP A 395 -9.94 21.90 -4.19
CA ASP A 395 -10.67 22.87 -5.00
C ASP A 395 -11.09 24.06 -4.16
#